data_10a3225f1e6c47189b445d6271b17480
#
_entry.id   10a3225f1e6c47189b445d6271b17480
#
_cell.length_a   1.000
_cell.length_b   1.000
_cell.length_c   1.000
_cell.angle_alpha   90.00
_cell.angle_beta   90.00
_cell.angle_gamma   90.00
#
_symmetry.space_group_name_H-M   'P 1'
#
loop_
_entity.id
_entity.type
_entity.pdbx_description
1 polymer ?
#
loop_
_entity_poly.entity_id
_entity_poly.type
_entity_poly.pdbx_seq_one_letter_code
_entity_poly.pdbx_strand_id
1 'polypeptide(L)'
;MWKILRQIGRTGIRSEAPPARDEALRVEAEQIQRELLTILGRALTIREVDPGSCNGCELEINALDNPYYNLEGLGIRFVASPRHADLLLGTGPVSRNMALALRRTYDAVPAPKLVVAVGDCGCGTGLHCAGYATCGGVGSVLPVDIAVPGCPPAPIEILRGILTAVRRAGAASQPST
;
A
#
# COMPACT_ATOMS: atom_id res chain seq x y z
N MET A 1 21.33 -13.21 -30.16
CA MET A 1 20.12 -12.47 -30.50
C MET A 1 19.32 -13.13 -31.63
N TRP A 2 19.91 -13.46 -32.79
CA TRP A 2 19.22 -14.08 -33.93
C TRP A 2 18.54 -15.42 -33.62
N LYS A 3 19.15 -16.28 -32.78
CA LYS A 3 18.55 -17.55 -32.33
C LYS A 3 17.26 -17.34 -31.53
N ILE A 4 17.21 -16.30 -30.68
CA ILE A 4 16.03 -15.97 -29.87
C ILE A 4 14.89 -15.50 -30.78
N LEU A 5 15.16 -14.59 -31.70
CA LEU A 5 14.17 -14.11 -32.66
C LEU A 5 13.59 -15.24 -33.53
N ARG A 6 14.48 -16.15 -33.98
CA ARG A 6 14.05 -17.35 -34.73
C ARG A 6 13.19 -18.30 -33.88
N GLN A 7 13.50 -18.43 -32.59
CA GLN A 7 12.71 -19.24 -31.66
C GLN A 7 11.36 -18.61 -31.38
N ILE A 8 11.28 -17.28 -31.19
CA ILE A 8 10.03 -16.54 -31.05
C ILE A 8 9.14 -16.72 -32.28
N GLY A 9 9.70 -16.56 -33.49
CA GLY A 9 8.96 -16.77 -34.75
C GLY A 9 8.47 -18.20 -34.93
N ARG A 10 9.19 -19.21 -34.38
CA ARG A 10 8.84 -20.64 -34.50
C ARG A 10 7.82 -21.08 -33.44
N THR A 11 7.85 -20.50 -32.23
CA THR A 11 6.95 -20.88 -31.15
C THR A 11 5.66 -20.07 -31.14
N GLY A 12 5.64 -18.89 -31.75
CA GLY A 12 4.49 -17.98 -31.71
C GLY A 12 4.16 -17.47 -30.29
N ILE A 13 3.00 -16.87 -30.17
CA ILE A 13 2.47 -16.42 -28.86
C ILE A 13 1.87 -17.65 -28.16
N ARG A 14 2.43 -17.98 -26.99
CA ARG A 14 2.00 -19.12 -26.15
C ARG A 14 1.30 -18.67 -24.86
N SER A 15 1.09 -17.36 -24.68
CA SER A 15 0.30 -16.82 -23.57
C SER A 15 -1.19 -16.96 -23.85
N GLU A 16 -1.95 -17.18 -22.81
CA GLU A 16 -3.41 -17.05 -22.87
C GLU A 16 -3.79 -15.61 -23.23
N ALA A 17 -4.97 -15.44 -23.82
CA ALA A 17 -5.50 -14.09 -24.00
C ALA A 17 -5.62 -13.42 -22.63
N PRO A 18 -5.26 -12.13 -22.49
CA PRO A 18 -5.43 -11.44 -21.24
C PRO A 18 -6.90 -11.52 -20.81
N PRO A 19 -7.19 -11.72 -19.51
CA PRO A 19 -8.56 -11.74 -19.02
C PRO A 19 -9.27 -10.46 -19.44
N ALA A 20 -10.57 -10.57 -19.71
CA ALA A 20 -11.39 -9.39 -19.99
C ALA A 20 -11.23 -8.39 -18.85
N ARG A 21 -10.96 -7.13 -19.18
CA ARG A 21 -10.86 -6.07 -18.18
C ARG A 21 -12.19 -5.96 -17.44
N ASP A 22 -12.14 -6.02 -16.13
CA ASP A 22 -13.32 -5.76 -15.31
C ASP A 22 -13.64 -4.26 -15.41
N GLU A 23 -14.70 -3.95 -16.13
CA GLU A 23 -15.14 -2.57 -16.35
C GLU A 23 -15.55 -1.89 -15.03
N ALA A 24 -16.08 -2.64 -14.07
CA ALA A 24 -16.44 -2.12 -12.76
C ALA A 24 -15.19 -1.66 -11.99
N LEU A 25 -14.12 -2.45 -12.01
CA LEU A 25 -12.81 -2.07 -11.45
C LEU A 25 -12.22 -0.84 -12.13
N ARG A 26 -12.37 -0.71 -13.46
CA ARG A 26 -11.87 0.44 -14.19
C ARG A 26 -12.60 1.74 -13.78
N VAL A 27 -13.91 1.67 -13.68
CA VAL A 27 -14.73 2.82 -13.24
C VAL A 27 -14.39 3.22 -11.80
N GLU A 28 -14.26 2.25 -10.90
CA GLU A 28 -13.84 2.47 -9.52
C GLU A 28 -12.45 3.13 -9.47
N ALA A 29 -11.50 2.62 -10.25
CA ALA A 29 -10.14 3.16 -10.35
C ALA A 29 -10.12 4.61 -10.85
N GLU A 30 -10.87 4.93 -11.90
CA GLU A 30 -10.97 6.30 -12.42
C GLU A 30 -11.63 7.26 -11.41
N GLN A 31 -12.60 6.77 -10.64
CA GLN A 31 -13.21 7.55 -9.57
C GLN A 31 -12.21 7.84 -8.46
N ILE A 32 -11.43 6.85 -8.05
CA ILE A 32 -10.33 6.94 -7.09
C ILE A 32 -9.33 8.02 -7.52
N GLN A 33 -8.87 7.98 -8.77
CA GLN A 33 -7.93 8.95 -9.30
C GLN A 33 -8.48 10.38 -9.23
N ARG A 34 -9.73 10.58 -9.64
CA ARG A 34 -10.38 11.89 -9.57
C ARG A 34 -10.47 12.42 -8.14
N GLU A 35 -10.84 11.57 -7.19
CA GLU A 35 -10.94 11.93 -5.78
C GLU A 35 -9.57 12.28 -5.19
N LEU A 36 -8.54 11.47 -5.45
CA LEU A 36 -7.17 11.75 -4.99
C LEU A 36 -6.66 13.10 -5.52
N LEU A 37 -6.84 13.36 -6.81
CA LEU A 37 -6.42 14.63 -7.41
C LEU A 37 -7.23 15.81 -6.85
N THR A 38 -8.50 15.63 -6.55
CA THR A 38 -9.35 16.68 -5.95
C THR A 38 -8.93 17.01 -4.52
N ILE A 39 -8.58 15.98 -3.72
CA ILE A 39 -8.21 16.13 -2.31
C ILE A 39 -6.76 16.63 -2.16
N LEU A 40 -5.83 16.05 -2.90
CA LEU A 40 -4.41 16.29 -2.73
C LEU A 40 -3.84 17.33 -3.71
N GLY A 41 -4.50 17.56 -4.84
CA GLY A 41 -3.98 18.38 -5.94
C GLY A 41 -2.72 17.82 -6.63
N ARG A 42 -2.27 16.63 -6.21
CA ARG A 42 -1.06 15.94 -6.69
C ARG A 42 -1.15 14.45 -6.48
N ALA A 43 -0.20 13.70 -7.05
CA ALA A 43 -0.07 12.26 -6.81
C ALA A 43 0.19 11.98 -5.31
N LEU A 44 -0.45 10.93 -4.78
CA LEU A 44 -0.20 10.41 -3.44
C LEU A 44 1.13 9.66 -3.44
N THR A 45 1.99 9.96 -2.49
CA THR A 45 3.26 9.26 -2.31
C THR A 45 3.24 8.42 -1.03
N ILE A 46 3.64 7.15 -1.16
CA ILE A 46 3.57 6.16 -0.09
C ILE A 46 4.97 5.66 0.24
N ARG A 47 5.32 5.65 1.53
CA ARG A 47 6.46 4.89 2.03
C ARG A 47 5.95 3.64 2.74
N GLU A 48 6.33 2.48 2.22
CA GLU A 48 6.11 1.20 2.88
C GLU A 48 7.23 0.90 3.88
N VAL A 49 6.87 0.32 5.01
CA VAL A 49 7.80 -0.20 6.01
C VAL A 49 7.34 -1.56 6.48
N ASP A 50 8.23 -2.53 6.32
CA ASP A 50 8.11 -3.86 6.93
C ASP A 50 8.86 -3.89 8.26
N PRO A 51 8.18 -3.85 9.41
CA PRO A 51 8.82 -3.92 10.72
C PRO A 51 8.97 -5.35 11.26
N GLY A 52 8.71 -6.38 10.47
CA GLY A 52 8.89 -7.78 10.87
C GLY A 52 7.83 -8.74 10.32
N SER A 53 7.32 -8.49 9.13
CA SER A 53 6.28 -9.30 8.49
C SER A 53 6.78 -10.67 7.98
N CYS A 54 5.84 -11.49 7.56
CA CYS A 54 6.11 -12.77 6.87
C CYS A 54 6.20 -12.62 5.35
N ASN A 55 6.20 -11.39 4.82
CA ASN A 55 6.19 -11.02 3.40
C ASN A 55 4.84 -11.28 2.67
N GLY A 56 3.80 -11.76 3.34
CA GLY A 56 2.51 -12.00 2.70
C GLY A 56 1.84 -10.70 2.26
N CYS A 57 1.79 -9.71 3.14
CA CYS A 57 1.20 -8.40 2.84
C CYS A 57 2.00 -7.64 1.78
N GLU A 58 3.32 -7.74 1.80
CA GLU A 58 4.23 -7.10 0.84
C GLU A 58 4.04 -7.64 -0.58
N LEU A 59 3.77 -8.94 -0.72
CA LEU A 59 3.45 -9.55 -2.02
C LEU A 59 2.14 -8.98 -2.59
N GLU A 60 1.13 -8.78 -1.76
CA GLU A 60 -0.14 -8.17 -2.18
C GLU A 60 0.02 -6.66 -2.46
N ILE A 61 0.87 -5.96 -1.72
CA ILE A 61 1.24 -4.57 -1.99
C ILE A 61 1.99 -4.47 -3.33
N ASN A 62 2.95 -5.35 -3.59
CA ASN A 62 3.65 -5.40 -4.88
C ASN A 62 2.71 -5.72 -6.04
N ALA A 63 1.66 -6.51 -5.82
CA ALA A 63 0.65 -6.78 -6.83
C ALA A 63 -0.10 -5.51 -7.28
N LEU A 64 -0.17 -4.46 -6.47
CA LEU A 64 -0.78 -3.18 -6.86
C LEU A 64 -0.03 -2.47 -7.99
N ASP A 65 1.28 -2.73 -8.16
CA ASP A 65 2.09 -2.15 -9.24
C ASP A 65 1.98 -2.90 -10.57
N ASN A 66 1.21 -3.99 -10.62
CA ASN A 66 1.02 -4.72 -11.86
C ASN A 66 0.08 -3.96 -12.83
N PRO A 67 0.11 -4.30 -14.16
CA PRO A 67 -0.75 -3.62 -15.15
C PRO A 67 -2.26 -3.77 -14.91
N TYR A 68 -2.68 -4.72 -14.09
CA TYR A 68 -4.10 -4.95 -13.78
C TYR A 68 -4.64 -3.88 -12.84
N TYR A 69 -3.92 -3.60 -11.74
CA TYR A 69 -4.31 -2.57 -10.75
C TYR A 69 -3.83 -1.18 -11.15
N ASN A 70 -2.67 -1.11 -11.83
CA ASN A 70 -2.09 0.13 -12.39
C ASN A 70 -2.05 1.29 -11.39
N LEU A 71 -1.46 1.06 -10.23
CA LEU A 71 -1.43 2.02 -9.13
C LEU A 71 -0.87 3.39 -9.54
N GLU A 72 0.21 3.41 -10.34
CA GLU A 72 0.78 4.67 -10.86
C GLU A 72 -0.19 5.41 -11.76
N GLY A 73 -0.98 4.71 -12.57
CA GLY A 73 -2.06 5.29 -13.39
C GLY A 73 -3.18 5.91 -12.54
N LEU A 74 -3.34 5.50 -11.29
CA LEU A 74 -4.27 6.09 -10.32
C LEU A 74 -3.70 7.33 -9.62
N GLY A 75 -2.45 7.71 -9.89
CA GLY A 75 -1.78 8.81 -9.23
C GLY A 75 -1.26 8.44 -7.83
N ILE A 76 -0.96 7.17 -7.58
CA ILE A 76 -0.37 6.68 -6.34
C ILE A 76 1.01 6.11 -6.66
N ARG A 77 2.02 6.43 -5.86
CA ARG A 77 3.40 6.02 -6.12
C ARG A 77 4.14 5.67 -4.84
N PHE A 78 4.89 4.57 -4.85
CA PHE A 78 5.83 4.26 -3.78
C PHE A 78 7.11 5.08 -3.90
N VAL A 79 7.62 5.53 -2.76
CA VAL A 79 8.85 6.32 -2.66
C VAL A 79 9.84 5.69 -1.69
N ALA A 80 11.13 5.72 -2.05
CA ALA A 80 12.18 5.14 -1.23
C ALA A 80 12.47 5.96 0.04
N SER A 81 12.33 7.28 -0.01
CA SER A 81 12.60 8.15 1.13
C SER A 81 11.30 8.57 1.83
N PRO A 82 11.21 8.41 3.16
CA PRO A 82 10.04 8.85 3.92
C PRO A 82 9.81 10.37 3.86
N ARG A 83 10.85 11.16 3.57
CA ARG A 83 10.75 12.62 3.44
C ARG A 83 9.92 13.08 2.25
N HIS A 84 9.66 12.19 1.31
CA HIS A 84 8.85 12.44 0.12
C HIS A 84 7.48 11.74 0.18
N ALA A 85 7.17 11.10 1.31
CA ALA A 85 5.92 10.37 1.49
C ALA A 85 4.85 11.24 2.15
N ASP A 86 3.61 11.05 1.73
CA ASP A 86 2.40 11.60 2.34
C ASP A 86 1.78 10.58 3.31
N LEU A 87 1.98 9.29 3.01
CA LEU A 87 1.41 8.18 3.73
C LEU A 87 2.48 7.16 4.07
N LEU A 88 2.47 6.69 5.31
CA LEU A 88 3.25 5.56 5.78
C LEU A 88 2.38 4.30 5.79
N LEU A 89 2.78 3.28 5.06
CA LEU A 89 2.12 1.98 5.01
C LEU A 89 2.93 0.98 5.83
N GLY A 90 2.40 0.54 6.94
CA GLY A 90 3.07 -0.40 7.84
C GLY A 90 2.44 -1.79 7.80
N THR A 91 3.27 -2.80 7.64
CA THR A 91 2.86 -4.22 7.62
C THR A 91 3.29 -4.93 8.90
N GLY A 92 3.00 -6.22 9.01
CA GLY A 92 3.51 -7.19 9.98
C GLY A 92 3.39 -6.84 11.44
N PRO A 93 3.77 -7.72 12.35
CA PRO A 93 3.99 -7.37 13.73
C PRO A 93 5.27 -6.52 13.82
N VAL A 94 5.28 -5.53 14.69
CA VAL A 94 6.47 -4.72 14.90
C VAL A 94 7.47 -5.49 15.76
N SER A 95 8.59 -5.88 15.17
CA SER A 95 9.68 -6.49 15.95
C SER A 95 10.36 -5.43 16.83
N ARG A 96 10.88 -5.86 17.99
CA ARG A 96 11.59 -4.96 18.92
C ARG A 96 12.77 -4.25 18.25
N ASN A 97 13.47 -4.94 17.35
CA ASN A 97 14.61 -4.38 16.62
C ASN A 97 14.18 -3.29 15.62
N MET A 98 12.98 -3.42 15.01
CA MET A 98 12.49 -2.47 14.03
C MET A 98 11.63 -1.34 14.63
N ALA A 99 11.22 -1.43 15.88
CA ALA A 99 10.38 -0.42 16.52
C ALA A 99 11.00 0.99 16.45
N LEU A 100 12.30 1.10 16.71
CA LEU A 100 13.01 2.38 16.60
C LEU A 100 13.12 2.86 15.14
N ALA A 101 13.38 1.96 14.20
CA ALA A 101 13.46 2.29 12.78
C ALA A 101 12.10 2.76 12.24
N LEU A 102 11.02 2.08 12.61
CA LEU A 102 9.65 2.45 12.26
C LEU A 102 9.31 3.85 12.80
N ARG A 103 9.64 4.14 14.07
CA ARG A 103 9.44 5.46 14.67
C ARG A 103 10.22 6.55 13.93
N ARG A 104 11.50 6.33 13.66
CA ARG A 104 12.33 7.28 12.91
C ARG A 104 11.83 7.52 11.50
N THR A 105 11.31 6.48 10.84
CA THR A 105 10.68 6.62 9.52
C THR A 105 9.45 7.50 9.60
N TYR A 106 8.57 7.27 10.57
CA TYR A 106 7.39 8.10 10.82
C TYR A 106 7.76 9.56 11.09
N ASP A 107 8.75 9.81 11.95
CA ASP A 107 9.20 11.17 12.27
C ASP A 107 9.76 11.90 11.06
N ALA A 108 10.33 11.17 10.09
CA ALA A 108 10.89 11.72 8.86
C ALA A 108 9.83 12.03 7.78
N VAL A 109 8.63 11.49 7.88
CA VAL A 109 7.50 11.84 6.98
C VAL A 109 7.01 13.25 7.32
N PRO A 110 6.89 14.18 6.34
CA PRO A 110 6.40 15.53 6.57
C PRO A 110 4.95 15.53 7.07
N ALA A 111 4.58 16.55 7.85
CA ALA A 111 3.18 16.79 8.20
C ALA A 111 2.47 17.61 7.08
N PRO A 112 1.17 17.39 6.84
CA PRO A 112 0.31 16.35 7.41
C PRO A 112 0.65 14.98 6.85
N LYS A 113 0.64 13.95 7.68
CA LYS A 113 0.98 12.56 7.32
C LYS A 113 -0.09 11.59 7.77
N LEU A 114 -0.22 10.49 7.05
CA LEU A 114 -1.17 9.42 7.31
C LEU A 114 -0.44 8.12 7.60
N VAL A 115 -1.03 7.27 8.43
CA VAL A 115 -0.51 5.94 8.76
C VAL A 115 -1.60 4.89 8.51
N VAL A 116 -1.31 3.93 7.65
CA VAL A 116 -2.18 2.79 7.37
C VAL A 116 -1.48 1.51 7.82
N ALA A 117 -2.11 0.75 8.68
CA ALA A 117 -1.66 -0.58 9.10
C ALA A 117 -2.30 -1.65 8.22
N VAL A 118 -1.51 -2.53 7.63
CA VAL A 118 -1.95 -3.57 6.68
C VAL A 118 -1.71 -4.96 7.24
N GLY A 119 -2.74 -5.79 7.12
CA GLY A 119 -2.73 -7.16 7.55
C GLY A 119 -3.09 -7.34 9.02
N ASP A 120 -3.57 -8.52 9.39
CA ASP A 120 -3.94 -8.82 10.78
C ASP A 120 -2.78 -8.60 11.75
N CYS A 121 -1.57 -8.92 11.33
CA CYS A 121 -0.38 -8.66 12.14
C CYS A 121 -0.09 -7.16 12.27
N GLY A 122 -0.23 -6.38 11.21
CA GLY A 122 -0.10 -4.92 11.24
C GLY A 122 -1.15 -4.27 12.12
N CYS A 123 -2.37 -4.81 12.10
CA CYS A 123 -3.49 -4.38 12.95
C CYS A 123 -3.38 -4.84 14.42
N GLY A 124 -2.43 -5.73 14.73
CA GLY A 124 -2.22 -6.23 16.10
C GLY A 124 -3.06 -7.44 16.50
N THR A 125 -3.82 -8.02 15.57
CA THR A 125 -4.69 -9.19 15.79
C THR A 125 -4.13 -10.49 15.22
N GLY A 126 -3.02 -10.40 14.46
CA GLY A 126 -2.43 -11.55 13.80
C GLY A 126 -1.70 -12.50 14.75
N LEU A 127 -1.52 -13.73 14.27
CA LEU A 127 -0.89 -14.82 15.02
C LEU A 127 0.51 -14.49 15.55
N HIS A 128 1.26 -13.69 14.84
CA HIS A 128 2.64 -13.36 15.17
C HIS A 128 2.80 -12.14 16.09
N CYS A 129 1.71 -11.50 16.51
CA CYS A 129 1.76 -10.29 17.35
C CYS A 129 2.15 -10.59 18.81
N ALA A 130 1.81 -11.76 19.33
CA ALA A 130 2.06 -12.15 20.69
C ALA A 130 3.39 -12.94 20.81
N GLY A 131 4.53 -12.26 20.76
CA GLY A 131 5.84 -12.89 20.86
C GLY A 131 6.81 -12.07 21.72
N TYR A 132 7.81 -12.74 22.33
CA TYR A 132 8.85 -12.06 23.11
C TYR A 132 9.67 -11.07 22.26
N ALA A 133 9.75 -11.30 20.95
CA ALA A 133 10.52 -10.50 20.01
C ALA A 133 9.70 -9.36 19.36
N THR A 134 8.39 -9.29 19.62
CA THR A 134 7.47 -8.32 19.00
C THR A 134 6.95 -7.32 20.02
N CYS A 135 6.51 -6.17 19.51
CA CYS A 135 5.83 -5.11 20.25
C CYS A 135 4.30 -5.12 20.01
N GLY A 136 3.80 -6.09 19.23
CA GLY A 136 2.41 -6.07 18.75
C GLY A 136 2.30 -5.49 17.33
N GLY A 137 1.14 -4.96 16.97
CA GLY A 137 0.90 -4.34 15.68
C GLY A 137 1.50 -2.92 15.56
N VAL A 138 1.34 -2.30 14.41
CA VAL A 138 1.83 -0.93 14.11
C VAL A 138 1.30 0.08 15.13
N GLY A 139 0.04 -0.08 15.57
CA GLY A 139 -0.62 0.79 16.55
C GLY A 139 0.02 0.79 17.93
N SER A 140 0.87 -0.18 18.27
CA SER A 140 1.63 -0.18 19.53
C SER A 140 2.82 0.78 19.52
N VAL A 141 3.25 1.25 18.35
CA VAL A 141 4.42 2.11 18.16
C VAL A 141 4.05 3.47 17.57
N LEU A 142 3.08 3.50 16.64
CA LEU A 142 2.66 4.69 15.90
C LEU A 142 1.15 4.93 16.05
N PRO A 143 0.68 6.18 15.92
CA PRO A 143 -0.75 6.44 15.71
C PRO A 143 -1.15 5.88 14.33
N VAL A 144 -2.21 5.09 14.27
CA VAL A 144 -2.75 4.48 13.04
C VAL A 144 -4.08 5.15 12.71
N ASP A 145 -4.18 5.70 11.49
CA ASP A 145 -5.41 6.33 11.01
C ASP A 145 -6.41 5.30 10.48
N ILE A 146 -5.92 4.31 9.74
CA ILE A 146 -6.72 3.23 9.15
C ILE A 146 -6.02 1.88 9.35
N ALA A 147 -6.80 0.88 9.69
CA ALA A 147 -6.40 -0.52 9.76
C ALA A 147 -7.08 -1.30 8.61
N VAL A 148 -6.31 -2.08 7.89
CA VAL A 148 -6.78 -2.97 6.81
C VAL A 148 -6.52 -4.41 7.24
N PRO A 149 -7.53 -5.11 7.79
CA PRO A 149 -7.38 -6.49 8.23
C PRO A 149 -7.26 -7.46 7.06
N GLY A 150 -6.75 -8.65 7.31
CA GLY A 150 -6.56 -9.74 6.36
C GLY A 150 -5.20 -10.41 6.54
N CYS A 151 -5.07 -11.68 6.11
CA CYS A 151 -3.82 -12.42 6.28
C CYS A 151 -3.44 -13.22 5.01
N PRO A 152 -2.93 -12.51 3.95
CA PRO A 152 -2.91 -11.07 3.72
C PRO A 152 -4.26 -10.53 3.23
N PRO A 153 -4.53 -9.22 3.33
CA PRO A 153 -5.65 -8.60 2.64
C PRO A 153 -5.42 -8.58 1.13
N ALA A 154 -6.48 -8.69 0.34
CA ALA A 154 -6.39 -8.60 -1.11
C ALA A 154 -5.92 -7.19 -1.54
N PRO A 155 -5.24 -7.04 -2.71
CA PRO A 155 -4.74 -5.74 -3.19
C PRO A 155 -5.83 -4.66 -3.25
N ILE A 156 -7.03 -5.01 -3.67
CA ILE A 156 -8.15 -4.07 -3.74
C ILE A 156 -8.58 -3.56 -2.35
N GLU A 157 -8.47 -4.38 -1.31
CA GLU A 157 -8.79 -3.98 0.07
C GLU A 157 -7.72 -3.03 0.62
N ILE A 158 -6.46 -3.26 0.29
CA ILE A 158 -5.35 -2.35 0.61
C ILE A 158 -5.60 -0.99 -0.04
N LEU A 159 -5.94 -0.98 -1.31
CA LEU A 159 -6.25 0.24 -2.05
C LEU A 159 -7.43 1.01 -1.43
N ARG A 160 -8.52 0.32 -1.10
CA ARG A 160 -9.67 0.92 -0.40
C ARG A 160 -9.30 1.50 0.97
N GLY A 161 -8.41 0.84 1.70
CA GLY A 161 -7.88 1.33 2.98
C GLY A 161 -7.10 2.64 2.81
N ILE A 162 -6.20 2.70 1.82
CA ILE A 162 -5.43 3.91 1.47
C ILE A 162 -6.38 5.07 1.13
N LEU A 163 -7.38 4.82 0.29
CA LEU A 163 -8.37 5.83 -0.08
C LEU A 163 -9.18 6.33 1.11
N THR A 164 -9.56 5.43 1.99
CA THR A 164 -10.31 5.80 3.21
C THR A 164 -9.48 6.73 4.08
N ALA A 165 -8.17 6.48 4.20
CA ALA A 165 -7.25 7.36 4.93
C ALA A 165 -7.21 8.76 4.31
N VAL A 166 -7.06 8.84 2.99
CA VAL A 166 -6.99 10.14 2.28
C VAL A 166 -8.32 10.91 2.38
N ARG A 167 -9.46 10.24 2.23
CA ARG A 167 -10.80 10.85 2.37
C ARG A 167 -11.00 11.45 3.77
N ARG A 168 -10.60 10.74 4.84
CA ARG A 168 -10.68 11.23 6.21
C ARG A 168 -9.82 12.48 6.42
N ALA A 169 -8.61 12.49 5.88
CA ALA A 169 -7.73 13.66 5.95
C ALA A 169 -8.30 14.86 5.20
N GLY A 170 -8.86 14.64 4.01
CA GLY A 170 -9.51 15.68 3.21
C GLY A 170 -10.71 16.30 3.93
N ALA A 171 -11.53 15.48 4.59
CA ALA A 171 -12.68 15.95 5.36
C ALA A 171 -12.25 16.77 6.60
N ALA A 172 -11.13 16.40 7.26
CA ALA A 172 -10.60 17.11 8.41
C ALA A 172 -9.95 18.46 8.06
N SER A 173 -9.54 18.65 6.79
CA SER A 173 -8.91 19.88 6.31
C SER A 173 -9.89 20.94 5.76
N GLN A 174 -11.18 20.59 5.63
CA GLN A 174 -12.21 21.56 5.25
C GLN A 174 -12.64 22.35 6.50
N PRO A 175 -12.46 23.70 6.56
CA PRO A 175 -12.97 24.49 7.67
C PRO A 175 -14.51 24.38 7.66
N SER A 176 -15.08 24.10 8.83
CA SER A 176 -16.53 24.20 9.05
C SER A 176 -16.98 25.61 8.70
N THR A 177 -17.67 25.77 7.59
CA THR A 177 -18.39 26.99 7.24
C THR A 177 -19.59 27.20 8.15
#